data_0fb08f5eb398f9c1eb5b4d35a2489fc6
#
_entry.id   0fb08f5eb398f9c1eb5b4d35a2489fc6
#
_cell.length_a   1.000
_cell.length_b   1.000
_cell.length_c   1.000
_cell.angle_alpha   90.00
_cell.angle_beta   90.00
_cell.angle_gamma   90.00
#
_symmetry.space_group_name_H-M   'P 1'
#
loop_
_entity.id
_entity.type
_entity.pdbx_description
1 polymer ?
#
loop_
_entity_poly.entity_id
_entity_poly.type
_entity_poly.pdbx_seq_one_letter_code
_entity_poly.pdbx_strand_id
1 'polypeptide(L)'
;MIYINARFLTQRKTGVQQYALVLCRELVKHIPDICFLTPKTDLIDEKWRGEFNILQIGNRNGHFWEQIELPRYLRSIGNPLLLCFTGLSPAFYKNCYFTIHDMSLYAYPKWFRLLYRAVYKVNYAIQARFARGVFTVSDFSKSEIEKYLAVDSDKITVLRNSVDTSINIKNNIENKVVRRKEILLVGTLEPRKNIEFVINSFLNSQIEGYKLIVVGGLGAAFSKVTFSQHENIIFCGYLSDDDLELKYREASVFVYPSLYEGFGLPPLEAMQRGCPVMASDRASIPEVCGDAAYYFNPEDSSDFSSKLRELIENYDELSPVLICNGYRRLEQFDVRDVASKLMDVISQRNI
;
A
#
# COMPACT_ATOMS: atom_id res chain seq x y z
N MET A 1 -26.93 -6.17 -9.26
CA MET A 1 -26.40 -5.59 -7.99
C MET A 1 -25.09 -6.28 -7.64
N ILE A 2 -24.04 -5.52 -7.38
CA ILE A 2 -22.70 -5.98 -6.97
C ILE A 2 -22.54 -5.69 -5.48
N TYR A 3 -21.96 -6.64 -4.75
CA TYR A 3 -21.69 -6.47 -3.32
C TYR A 3 -20.18 -6.33 -3.06
N ILE A 4 -19.82 -5.46 -2.13
CA ILE A 4 -18.44 -5.27 -1.68
C ILE A 4 -18.32 -5.68 -0.22
N ASN A 5 -17.32 -6.52 0.10
CA ASN A 5 -16.90 -6.73 1.48
C ASN A 5 -16.26 -5.43 1.99
N ALA A 6 -17.04 -4.63 2.69
CA ALA A 6 -16.66 -3.31 3.15
C ALA A 6 -16.25 -3.28 4.64
N ARG A 7 -15.81 -4.41 5.21
CA ARG A 7 -15.27 -4.45 6.58
C ARG A 7 -14.13 -3.44 6.79
N PHE A 8 -13.41 -3.07 5.72
CA PHE A 8 -12.36 -2.06 5.79
C PHE A 8 -12.84 -0.69 6.30
N LEU A 9 -14.12 -0.35 6.15
CA LEU A 9 -14.72 0.88 6.68
C LEU A 9 -14.83 0.88 8.22
N THR A 10 -14.67 -0.27 8.87
CA THR A 10 -14.65 -0.42 10.33
C THR A 10 -13.25 -0.57 10.90
N GLN A 11 -12.20 -0.38 10.08
CA GLN A 11 -10.81 -0.61 10.44
C GLN A 11 -10.00 0.67 10.28
N ARG A 12 -8.94 0.80 11.09
CA ARG A 12 -7.99 1.90 10.95
C ARG A 12 -7.38 1.89 9.54
N LYS A 13 -7.28 3.06 8.95
CA LYS A 13 -6.73 3.28 7.61
C LYS A 13 -5.26 2.87 7.55
N THR A 14 -4.93 1.97 6.63
CA THR A 14 -3.57 1.61 6.20
C THR A 14 -3.53 1.64 4.67
N GLY A 15 -2.40 1.33 4.05
CA GLY A 15 -2.31 1.29 2.58
C GLY A 15 -3.34 0.38 1.90
N VAL A 16 -3.68 -0.76 2.53
CA VAL A 16 -4.69 -1.71 2.02
C VAL A 16 -6.10 -1.12 2.08
N GLN A 17 -6.47 -0.45 3.18
CA GLN A 17 -7.77 0.23 3.30
C GLN A 17 -7.85 1.44 2.37
N GLN A 18 -6.74 2.17 2.20
CA GLN A 18 -6.67 3.30 1.27
C GLN A 18 -6.90 2.85 -0.17
N TYR A 19 -6.26 1.76 -0.60
CA TYR A 19 -6.50 1.16 -1.91
C TYR A 19 -7.99 0.86 -2.15
N ALA A 20 -8.62 0.15 -1.20
CA ALA A 20 -10.03 -0.20 -1.32
C ALA A 20 -10.94 1.04 -1.38
N LEU A 21 -10.67 2.05 -0.53
CA LEU A 21 -11.47 3.27 -0.45
C LEU A 21 -11.39 4.09 -1.74
N VAL A 22 -10.17 4.29 -2.27
CA VAL A 22 -9.96 5.05 -3.52
C VAL A 22 -10.65 4.37 -4.70
N LEU A 23 -10.48 3.04 -4.83
CA LEU A 23 -11.12 2.27 -5.89
C LEU A 23 -12.66 2.26 -5.77
N CYS A 24 -13.18 2.09 -4.55
CA CYS A 24 -14.63 2.11 -4.31
C CYS A 24 -15.26 3.47 -4.62
N ARG A 25 -14.61 4.58 -4.28
CA ARG A 25 -15.07 5.92 -4.63
C ARG A 25 -15.16 6.15 -6.13
N GLU A 26 -14.26 5.56 -6.89
CA GLU A 26 -14.33 5.64 -8.34
C GLU A 26 -15.45 4.75 -8.89
N LEU A 27 -15.57 3.51 -8.40
CA LEU A 27 -16.58 2.55 -8.87
C LEU A 27 -18.01 3.04 -8.70
N VAL A 28 -18.35 3.71 -7.58
CA VAL A 28 -19.74 4.20 -7.36
C VAL A 28 -20.17 5.28 -8.35
N LYS A 29 -19.22 5.95 -9.01
CA LYS A 29 -19.52 6.92 -10.08
C LYS A 29 -20.01 6.24 -11.36
N HIS A 30 -19.65 4.98 -11.58
CA HIS A 30 -19.90 4.24 -12.81
C HIS A 30 -20.91 3.13 -12.64
N ILE A 31 -21.08 2.58 -11.45
CA ILE A 31 -21.98 1.46 -11.15
C ILE A 31 -22.96 1.89 -10.05
N PRO A 32 -24.22 2.26 -10.39
CA PRO A 32 -25.17 2.74 -9.39
C PRO A 32 -25.63 1.66 -8.41
N ASP A 33 -25.63 0.38 -8.84
CA ASP A 33 -26.15 -0.74 -8.06
C ASP A 33 -25.03 -1.48 -7.29
N ILE A 34 -24.28 -0.73 -6.47
CA ILE A 34 -23.28 -1.30 -5.54
C ILE A 34 -23.81 -1.22 -4.10
N CYS A 35 -23.69 -2.34 -3.36
CA CYS A 35 -24.01 -2.41 -1.95
C CYS A 35 -22.75 -2.79 -1.13
N PHE A 36 -22.43 -1.99 -0.12
CA PHE A 36 -21.29 -2.16 0.77
C PHE A 36 -21.72 -2.89 2.04
N LEU A 37 -21.27 -4.15 2.18
CA LEU A 37 -21.60 -4.97 3.34
C LEU A 37 -20.58 -4.79 4.45
N THR A 38 -21.06 -4.41 5.65
CA THR A 38 -20.22 -4.28 6.85
C THR A 38 -20.82 -5.08 8.01
N PRO A 39 -20.02 -5.49 9.00
CA PRO A 39 -20.56 -5.97 10.27
C PRO A 39 -21.32 -4.84 11.00
N LYS A 40 -22.20 -5.21 11.94
CA LYS A 40 -22.89 -4.25 12.82
C LYS A 40 -21.95 -3.71 13.89
N THR A 41 -20.95 -2.97 13.45
CA THR A 41 -19.97 -2.25 14.29
C THR A 41 -19.87 -0.82 13.80
N ASP A 42 -19.33 0.08 14.63
CA ASP A 42 -19.19 1.47 14.26
C ASP A 42 -18.24 1.62 13.06
N LEU A 43 -18.57 2.52 12.17
CA LEU A 43 -17.68 2.95 11.10
C LEU A 43 -16.60 3.86 11.70
N ILE A 44 -15.40 3.82 11.15
CA ILE A 44 -14.32 4.72 11.59
C ILE A 44 -14.65 6.19 11.27
N ASP A 45 -15.44 6.42 10.20
CA ASP A 45 -15.88 7.75 9.79
C ASP A 45 -17.32 7.67 9.29
N GLU A 46 -18.23 8.33 9.97
CA GLU A 46 -19.66 8.33 9.65
C GLU A 46 -20.00 9.00 8.31
N LYS A 47 -19.12 9.85 7.76
CA LYS A 47 -19.33 10.46 6.43
C LYS A 47 -19.49 9.43 5.31
N TRP A 48 -18.95 8.21 5.47
CA TRP A 48 -19.08 7.15 4.46
C TRP A 48 -20.53 6.70 4.23
N ARG A 49 -21.46 6.96 5.18
CA ARG A 49 -22.91 6.73 4.96
C ARG A 49 -23.51 7.65 3.89
N GLY A 50 -22.89 8.81 3.66
CA GLY A 50 -23.25 9.72 2.58
C GLY A 50 -22.56 9.39 1.24
N GLU A 51 -21.44 8.67 1.29
CA GLU A 51 -20.66 8.31 0.10
C GLU A 51 -21.07 6.95 -0.48
N PHE A 52 -21.49 5.99 0.36
CA PHE A 52 -21.71 4.60 -0.01
C PHE A 52 -23.07 4.08 0.45
N ASN A 53 -23.69 3.23 -0.36
CA ASN A 53 -24.87 2.47 0.03
C ASN A 53 -24.45 1.32 0.97
N ILE A 54 -24.43 1.58 2.28
CA ILE A 54 -23.92 0.65 3.30
C ILE A 54 -25.09 -0.13 3.92
N LEU A 55 -24.95 -1.47 3.88
CA LEU A 55 -25.84 -2.39 4.58
C LEU A 55 -25.06 -3.15 5.66
N GLN A 56 -25.44 -2.95 6.91
CA GLN A 56 -24.86 -3.64 8.06
C GLN A 56 -25.57 -4.97 8.30
N ILE A 57 -24.81 -6.09 8.28
CA ILE A 57 -25.35 -7.44 8.42
C ILE A 57 -24.63 -8.23 9.52
N GLY A 58 -25.28 -9.28 10.01
CA GLY A 58 -24.73 -10.18 11.02
C GLY A 58 -24.71 -9.58 12.44
N ASN A 59 -24.17 -10.32 13.40
CA ASN A 59 -24.08 -9.94 14.80
C ASN A 59 -22.66 -10.10 15.40
N ARG A 60 -21.73 -10.58 14.59
CA ARG A 60 -20.32 -10.75 14.93
C ARG A 60 -19.45 -9.80 14.11
N ASN A 61 -18.15 -9.80 14.36
CA ASN A 61 -17.16 -9.02 13.63
C ASN A 61 -15.93 -9.86 13.25
N GLY A 62 -14.92 -9.22 12.66
CA GLY A 62 -13.64 -9.85 12.33
C GLY A 62 -13.79 -11.00 11.32
N HIS A 63 -12.90 -11.98 11.47
CA HIS A 63 -12.86 -13.13 10.55
C HIS A 63 -14.08 -14.05 10.67
N PHE A 64 -14.74 -14.12 11.84
CA PHE A 64 -15.97 -14.89 11.96
C PHE A 64 -17.07 -14.34 11.07
N TRP A 65 -17.25 -13.03 11.07
CA TRP A 65 -18.20 -12.35 10.18
C TRP A 65 -17.87 -12.64 8.71
N GLU A 66 -16.62 -12.45 8.30
CA GLU A 66 -16.18 -12.68 6.91
C GLU A 66 -16.36 -14.13 6.45
N GLN A 67 -16.08 -15.10 7.30
CA GLN A 67 -16.08 -16.51 6.90
C GLN A 67 -17.44 -17.20 7.06
N ILE A 68 -18.33 -16.69 7.91
CA ILE A 68 -19.60 -17.34 8.26
C ILE A 68 -20.81 -16.47 7.91
N GLU A 69 -20.91 -15.28 8.50
CA GLU A 69 -22.14 -14.47 8.39
C GLU A 69 -22.27 -13.83 7.01
N LEU A 70 -21.21 -13.26 6.47
CA LEU A 70 -21.20 -12.67 5.14
C LEU A 70 -21.59 -13.68 4.03
N PRO A 71 -20.98 -14.86 3.89
CA PRO A 71 -21.37 -15.79 2.85
C PRO A 71 -22.76 -16.44 3.12
N ARG A 72 -23.21 -16.53 4.37
CA ARG A 72 -24.57 -17.00 4.70
C ARG A 72 -25.61 -16.00 4.19
N TYR A 73 -25.40 -14.72 4.44
CA TYR A 73 -26.26 -13.65 3.93
C TYR A 73 -26.30 -13.65 2.40
N LEU A 74 -25.13 -13.67 1.73
CA LEU A 74 -25.06 -13.68 0.27
C LEU A 74 -25.77 -14.89 -0.36
N ARG A 75 -25.68 -16.06 0.27
CA ARG A 75 -26.42 -17.26 -0.18
C ARG A 75 -27.92 -17.10 -0.05
N SER A 76 -28.42 -16.42 1.00
CA SER A 76 -29.85 -16.22 1.20
C SER A 76 -30.48 -15.27 0.19
N ILE A 77 -29.67 -14.46 -0.51
CA ILE A 77 -30.12 -13.50 -1.54
C ILE A 77 -29.72 -13.90 -2.97
N GLY A 78 -29.43 -15.20 -3.20
CA GLY A 78 -29.19 -15.74 -4.54
C GLY A 78 -27.75 -15.77 -5.03
N ASN A 79 -26.76 -15.76 -4.15
CA ASN A 79 -25.32 -15.83 -4.48
C ASN A 79 -24.83 -14.70 -5.44
N PRO A 80 -25.10 -13.42 -5.18
CA PRO A 80 -24.66 -12.33 -6.03
C PRO A 80 -23.11 -12.22 -6.08
N LEU A 81 -22.61 -11.43 -7.04
CA LEU A 81 -21.18 -11.15 -7.14
C LEU A 81 -20.68 -10.39 -5.91
N LEU A 82 -19.59 -10.88 -5.32
CA LEU A 82 -18.87 -10.24 -4.22
C LEU A 82 -17.48 -9.79 -4.66
N LEU A 83 -17.14 -8.54 -4.36
CA LEU A 83 -15.78 -8.01 -4.50
C LEU A 83 -15.14 -7.83 -3.13
N CYS A 84 -13.92 -8.34 -2.96
CA CYS A 84 -13.14 -8.24 -1.73
C CYS A 84 -11.79 -7.57 -2.05
N PHE A 85 -11.66 -6.31 -1.66
CA PHE A 85 -10.45 -5.52 -1.93
C PHE A 85 -9.43 -5.56 -0.79
N THR A 86 -9.83 -6.07 0.38
CA THR A 86 -8.97 -6.13 1.59
C THR A 86 -9.17 -7.43 2.34
N GLY A 87 -8.16 -7.83 3.11
CA GLY A 87 -8.25 -8.91 4.09
C GLY A 87 -8.50 -10.29 3.50
N LEU A 88 -9.13 -11.14 4.29
CA LEU A 88 -9.56 -12.45 3.86
C LEU A 88 -10.97 -12.37 3.23
N SER A 89 -11.14 -12.99 2.07
CA SER A 89 -12.45 -13.22 1.50
C SER A 89 -13.09 -14.50 2.10
N PRO A 90 -14.42 -14.68 1.99
CA PRO A 90 -15.07 -15.92 2.45
C PRO A 90 -14.55 -17.14 1.68
N ALA A 91 -13.88 -18.07 2.34
CA ALA A 91 -13.13 -19.18 1.73
C ALA A 91 -13.97 -20.04 0.77
N PHE A 92 -15.23 -20.29 1.10
CA PHE A 92 -16.14 -21.14 0.32
C PHE A 92 -17.23 -20.39 -0.44
N TYR A 93 -17.01 -19.10 -0.73
CA TYR A 93 -17.91 -18.32 -1.59
C TYR A 93 -17.30 -18.19 -2.99
N LYS A 94 -17.88 -18.91 -3.96
CA LYS A 94 -17.28 -19.03 -5.31
C LYS A 94 -17.51 -17.80 -6.19
N ASN A 95 -18.67 -17.14 -6.03
CA ASN A 95 -19.03 -15.98 -6.86
C ASN A 95 -18.36 -14.70 -6.34
N CYS A 96 -17.03 -14.71 -6.22
CA CYS A 96 -16.26 -13.58 -5.75
C CYS A 96 -14.96 -13.38 -6.53
N TYR A 97 -14.51 -12.13 -6.51
CA TYR A 97 -13.12 -11.74 -6.76
C TYR A 97 -12.51 -11.27 -5.45
N PHE A 98 -11.26 -11.63 -5.21
CA PHE A 98 -10.55 -11.23 -4.01
C PHE A 98 -9.16 -10.70 -4.32
N THR A 99 -8.63 -9.84 -3.46
CA THR A 99 -7.34 -9.20 -3.67
C THR A 99 -6.28 -9.82 -2.77
N ILE A 100 -5.17 -10.22 -3.37
CA ILE A 100 -3.91 -10.55 -2.68
C ILE A 100 -2.95 -9.38 -2.94
N HIS A 101 -2.65 -8.62 -1.90
CA HIS A 101 -1.78 -7.45 -2.03
C HIS A 101 -0.31 -7.82 -2.17
N ASP A 102 0.14 -8.86 -1.46
CA ASP A 102 1.50 -9.39 -1.54
C ASP A 102 1.56 -10.86 -1.11
N MET A 103 2.70 -11.47 -1.36
CA MET A 103 3.00 -12.85 -0.95
C MET A 103 4.08 -12.93 0.13
N SER A 104 4.30 -11.85 0.90
CA SER A 104 5.29 -11.79 1.98
C SER A 104 5.16 -12.92 2.99
N LEU A 105 3.94 -13.37 3.23
CA LEU A 105 3.59 -14.50 4.10
C LEU A 105 4.17 -15.84 3.62
N TYR A 106 4.44 -15.96 2.31
CA TYR A 106 5.08 -17.12 1.70
C TYR A 106 6.57 -16.89 1.53
N ALA A 107 6.98 -15.73 1.05
CA ALA A 107 8.37 -15.38 0.78
C ALA A 107 9.18 -15.25 2.08
N TYR A 108 8.61 -14.63 3.12
CA TYR A 108 9.27 -14.35 4.40
C TYR A 108 8.45 -14.86 5.58
N PRO A 109 8.24 -16.18 5.71
CA PRO A 109 7.34 -16.75 6.72
C PRO A 109 7.76 -16.46 8.17
N LYS A 110 9.04 -16.12 8.41
CA LYS A 110 9.56 -15.79 9.74
C LYS A 110 9.03 -14.46 10.28
N TRP A 111 8.53 -13.56 9.43
CA TRP A 111 7.95 -12.28 9.87
C TRP A 111 6.57 -12.42 10.51
N PHE A 112 5.93 -13.57 10.38
CA PHE A 112 4.55 -13.79 10.79
C PHE A 112 4.40 -14.91 11.82
N ARG A 113 3.43 -14.76 12.75
CA ARG A 113 3.08 -15.80 13.71
C ARG A 113 2.52 -17.04 12.99
N LEU A 114 2.84 -18.24 13.48
CA LEU A 114 2.48 -19.52 12.85
C LEU A 114 0.97 -19.65 12.56
N LEU A 115 0.11 -19.33 13.55
CA LEU A 115 -1.34 -19.43 13.39
C LEU A 115 -1.87 -18.48 12.31
N TYR A 116 -1.43 -17.22 12.34
CA TYR A 116 -1.78 -16.24 11.32
C TYR A 116 -1.39 -16.74 9.92
N ARG A 117 -0.15 -17.21 9.78
CA ARG A 117 0.37 -17.76 8.53
C ARG A 117 -0.45 -18.96 8.04
N ALA A 118 -0.81 -19.91 8.93
CA ALA A 118 -1.60 -21.09 8.57
C ALA A 118 -2.99 -20.69 8.05
N VAL A 119 -3.70 -19.81 8.76
CA VAL A 119 -5.05 -19.35 8.39
C VAL A 119 -5.03 -18.67 7.01
N TYR A 120 -4.11 -17.74 6.79
CA TYR A 120 -4.03 -17.02 5.52
C TYR A 120 -3.61 -17.93 4.36
N LYS A 121 -2.63 -18.82 4.56
CA LYS A 121 -2.21 -19.79 3.52
C LYS A 121 -3.34 -20.71 3.09
N VAL A 122 -4.09 -21.24 4.04
CA VAL A 122 -5.25 -22.09 3.75
C VAL A 122 -6.33 -21.31 3.03
N ASN A 123 -6.65 -20.10 3.49
CA ASN A 123 -7.65 -19.27 2.82
C ASN A 123 -7.23 -18.92 1.39
N TYR A 124 -6.01 -18.45 1.17
CA TYR A 124 -5.51 -18.09 -0.17
C TYR A 124 -5.53 -19.31 -1.11
N ALA A 125 -5.11 -20.50 -0.66
CA ALA A 125 -5.14 -21.69 -1.48
C ALA A 125 -6.58 -22.09 -1.88
N ILE A 126 -7.54 -22.01 -0.95
CA ILE A 126 -8.95 -22.29 -1.24
C ILE A 126 -9.52 -21.24 -2.21
N GLN A 127 -9.29 -19.97 -1.95
CA GLN A 127 -9.81 -18.88 -2.79
C GLN A 127 -9.19 -18.89 -4.19
N ALA A 128 -7.88 -19.09 -4.29
CA ALA A 128 -7.18 -19.22 -5.56
C ALA A 128 -7.79 -20.31 -6.45
N ARG A 129 -8.27 -21.41 -5.85
CA ARG A 129 -8.90 -22.50 -6.57
C ARG A 129 -10.35 -22.19 -6.98
N PHE A 130 -11.15 -21.65 -6.05
CA PHE A 130 -12.63 -21.62 -6.17
C PHE A 130 -13.23 -20.29 -6.55
N ALA A 131 -12.56 -19.15 -6.28
CA ALA A 131 -13.04 -17.84 -6.66
C ALA A 131 -13.04 -17.64 -8.18
N ARG A 132 -13.83 -16.69 -8.68
CA ARG A 132 -13.87 -16.32 -10.11
C ARG A 132 -12.53 -15.79 -10.60
N GLY A 133 -11.82 -15.02 -9.77
CA GLY A 133 -10.52 -14.48 -10.10
C GLY A 133 -9.83 -13.85 -8.89
N VAL A 134 -8.57 -13.52 -9.10
CA VAL A 134 -7.68 -12.92 -8.12
C VAL A 134 -7.29 -11.55 -8.63
N PHE A 135 -7.44 -10.53 -7.80
CA PHE A 135 -6.86 -9.23 -8.03
C PHE A 135 -5.53 -9.12 -7.28
N THR A 136 -4.61 -8.38 -7.83
CA THR A 136 -3.36 -8.02 -7.18
C THR A 136 -2.92 -6.63 -7.62
N VAL A 137 -1.87 -6.10 -7.00
CA VAL A 137 -1.54 -4.67 -7.11
C VAL A 137 -0.32 -4.35 -7.96
N SER A 138 0.45 -5.38 -8.40
CA SER A 138 1.63 -5.22 -9.25
C SER A 138 1.89 -6.47 -10.08
N ASP A 139 2.68 -6.35 -11.14
CA ASP A 139 3.12 -7.50 -11.94
C ASP A 139 4.08 -8.37 -11.13
N PHE A 140 4.88 -7.76 -10.24
CA PHE A 140 5.67 -8.50 -9.26
C PHE A 140 4.79 -9.38 -8.36
N SER A 141 3.73 -8.82 -7.75
CA SER A 141 2.83 -9.61 -6.90
C SER A 141 2.09 -10.68 -7.70
N LYS A 142 1.76 -10.43 -8.97
CA LYS A 142 1.19 -11.43 -9.88
C LYS A 142 2.13 -12.62 -10.05
N SER A 143 3.41 -12.37 -10.36
CA SER A 143 4.41 -13.45 -10.52
C SER A 143 4.61 -14.26 -9.23
N GLU A 144 4.58 -13.61 -8.08
CA GLU A 144 4.68 -14.28 -6.79
C GLU A 144 3.41 -15.15 -6.48
N ILE A 145 2.21 -14.68 -6.86
CA ILE A 145 0.97 -15.47 -6.73
C ILE A 145 1.03 -16.71 -7.62
N GLU A 146 1.44 -16.56 -8.88
CA GLU A 146 1.64 -17.69 -9.81
C GLU A 146 2.61 -18.72 -9.22
N LYS A 147 3.74 -18.26 -8.73
CA LYS A 147 4.80 -19.10 -8.14
C LYS A 147 4.34 -19.86 -6.89
N TYR A 148 3.66 -19.19 -5.94
CA TYR A 148 3.36 -19.79 -4.64
C TYR A 148 2.02 -20.51 -4.58
N LEU A 149 1.04 -20.13 -5.40
CA LEU A 149 -0.31 -20.69 -5.37
C LEU A 149 -0.64 -21.50 -6.63
N ALA A 150 0.25 -21.57 -7.62
CA ALA A 150 0.04 -22.26 -8.89
C ALA A 150 -1.30 -21.86 -9.57
N VAL A 151 -1.59 -20.55 -9.57
CA VAL A 151 -2.79 -19.98 -10.20
C VAL A 151 -2.45 -19.60 -11.64
N ASP A 152 -3.34 -19.95 -12.56
CA ASP A 152 -3.18 -19.58 -13.97
C ASP A 152 -3.16 -18.05 -14.13
N SER A 153 -2.26 -17.56 -14.98
CA SER A 153 -2.06 -16.12 -15.24
C SER A 153 -3.35 -15.40 -15.63
N ASP A 154 -4.20 -16.06 -16.41
CA ASP A 154 -5.48 -15.51 -16.91
C ASP A 154 -6.51 -15.29 -15.77
N LYS A 155 -6.32 -15.96 -14.65
CA LYS A 155 -7.17 -15.80 -13.46
C LYS A 155 -6.74 -14.62 -12.60
N ILE A 156 -5.55 -14.07 -12.81
CA ILE A 156 -4.98 -13.00 -12.02
C ILE A 156 -5.04 -11.68 -12.81
N THR A 157 -5.72 -10.69 -12.26
CA THR A 157 -5.78 -9.35 -12.83
C THR A 157 -5.02 -8.37 -11.94
N VAL A 158 -4.07 -7.65 -12.53
CA VAL A 158 -3.35 -6.58 -11.83
C VAL A 158 -4.20 -5.31 -11.86
N LEU A 159 -4.62 -4.87 -10.67
CA LEU A 159 -5.31 -3.62 -10.40
C LEU A 159 -4.38 -2.78 -9.52
N ARG A 160 -3.55 -1.95 -10.15
CA ARG A 160 -2.52 -1.18 -9.44
C ARG A 160 -3.12 -0.26 -8.41
N ASN A 161 -2.39 -0.02 -7.31
CA ASN A 161 -2.76 1.06 -6.42
C ASN A 161 -2.68 2.38 -7.20
N SER A 162 -3.57 3.28 -6.86
CA SER A 162 -3.64 4.61 -7.47
C SER A 162 -3.44 5.68 -6.41
N VAL A 163 -3.00 6.83 -6.87
CA VAL A 163 -2.86 8.03 -6.06
C VAL A 163 -3.91 9.05 -6.52
N ASP A 164 -4.30 9.93 -5.61
CA ASP A 164 -5.21 11.01 -5.96
C ASP A 164 -4.49 12.02 -6.85
N THR A 165 -4.74 11.95 -8.16
CA THR A 165 -4.16 12.85 -9.16
C THR A 165 -4.79 14.24 -9.15
N SER A 166 -5.83 14.48 -8.34
CA SER A 166 -6.43 15.81 -8.17
C SER A 166 -5.56 16.78 -7.37
N ILE A 167 -4.56 16.25 -6.66
CA ILE A 167 -3.54 17.08 -6.01
C ILE A 167 -2.82 17.87 -7.10
N ASN A 168 -2.98 19.20 -7.06
CA ASN A 168 -2.59 20.11 -8.13
C ASN A 168 -1.05 20.15 -8.24
N ILE A 169 -0.49 19.24 -9.05
CA ILE A 169 0.96 19.13 -9.34
C ILE A 169 1.51 20.49 -9.81
N LYS A 170 0.71 21.28 -10.55
CA LYS A 170 1.09 22.61 -11.02
C LYS A 170 1.42 23.57 -9.87
N ASN A 171 0.64 23.53 -8.78
CA ASN A 171 0.91 24.37 -7.61
C ASN A 171 2.22 24.01 -6.90
N ASN A 172 2.65 22.75 -6.99
CA ASN A 172 3.91 22.30 -6.39
C ASN A 172 5.13 22.69 -7.24
N ILE A 173 4.96 22.82 -8.56
CA ILE A 173 6.02 23.27 -9.47
C ILE A 173 6.22 24.79 -9.35
N GLU A 174 5.14 25.57 -9.21
CA GLU A 174 5.18 27.03 -9.13
C GLU A 174 5.68 27.56 -7.79
N ASN A 175 5.35 26.88 -6.69
CA ASN A 175 5.83 27.21 -5.36
C ASN A 175 7.17 26.52 -5.10
N LYS A 176 8.29 27.23 -5.28
CA LYS A 176 9.62 26.77 -4.84
C LYS A 176 9.58 26.49 -3.33
N VAL A 177 9.31 25.24 -2.96
CA VAL A 177 9.37 24.81 -1.55
C VAL A 177 10.84 24.82 -1.14
N VAL A 178 11.19 25.61 -0.13
CA VAL A 178 12.51 25.54 0.49
C VAL A 178 12.58 24.22 1.28
N ARG A 179 13.37 23.29 0.75
CA ARG A 179 13.56 21.99 1.43
C ARG A 179 14.56 22.11 2.56
N ARG A 180 14.24 21.42 3.62
CA ARG A 180 15.12 21.31 4.80
C ARG A 180 16.15 20.21 4.56
N LYS A 181 17.29 20.30 5.21
CA LYS A 181 18.28 19.22 5.26
C LYS A 181 17.74 18.05 6.10
N GLU A 182 16.64 17.47 5.64
CA GLU A 182 15.93 16.36 6.27
C GLU A 182 15.81 15.19 5.30
N ILE A 183 16.13 14.00 5.79
CA ILE A 183 15.94 12.70 5.11
C ILE A 183 14.74 12.06 5.77
N LEU A 184 13.69 11.78 5.02
CA LEU A 184 12.41 11.28 5.53
C LEU A 184 12.28 9.77 5.34
N LEU A 185 11.91 9.08 6.41
CA LEU A 185 11.46 7.69 6.42
C LEU A 185 10.00 7.63 6.88
N VAL A 186 9.14 6.93 6.16
CA VAL A 186 7.74 6.73 6.54
C VAL A 186 7.40 5.25 6.54
N GLY A 187 6.97 4.74 7.68
CA GLY A 187 6.54 3.35 7.82
C GLY A 187 6.52 2.87 9.26
N THR A 188 5.87 1.72 9.48
CA THR A 188 5.94 1.00 10.75
C THR A 188 7.32 0.36 10.91
N LEU A 189 7.81 0.29 12.16
CA LEU A 189 9.07 -0.37 12.47
C LEU A 189 8.92 -1.90 12.40
N GLU A 190 8.60 -2.41 11.21
CA GLU A 190 8.54 -3.84 10.89
C GLU A 190 9.82 -4.28 10.17
N PRO A 191 10.29 -5.53 10.34
CA PRO A 191 11.52 -6.00 9.68
C PRO A 191 11.52 -5.80 8.16
N ARG A 192 10.37 -5.95 7.50
CA ARG A 192 10.25 -5.76 6.04
C ARG A 192 10.50 -4.33 5.59
N LYS A 193 10.21 -3.34 6.45
CA LYS A 193 10.42 -1.91 6.17
C LYS A 193 11.87 -1.47 6.30
N ASN A 194 12.71 -2.29 6.92
CA ASN A 194 14.17 -2.14 6.99
C ASN A 194 14.67 -0.78 7.52
N ILE A 195 13.89 -0.16 8.40
CA ILE A 195 14.18 1.20 8.93
C ILE A 195 15.45 1.19 9.78
N GLU A 196 15.69 0.12 10.54
CA GLU A 196 16.90 -0.03 11.37
C GLU A 196 18.17 -0.01 10.53
N PHE A 197 18.15 -0.65 9.35
CA PHE A 197 19.26 -0.61 8.40
C PHE A 197 19.62 0.83 8.01
N VAL A 198 18.61 1.65 7.67
CA VAL A 198 18.85 3.05 7.28
C VAL A 198 19.37 3.88 8.44
N ILE A 199 18.81 3.69 9.64
CA ILE A 199 19.30 4.39 10.84
C ILE A 199 20.78 4.12 11.06
N ASN A 200 21.18 2.84 11.06
CA ASN A 200 22.57 2.44 11.27
C ASN A 200 23.49 2.92 10.14
N SER A 201 23.04 2.81 8.88
CA SER A 201 23.81 3.25 7.72
C SER A 201 23.97 4.78 7.68
N PHE A 202 22.91 5.53 8.04
CA PHE A 202 22.97 6.98 8.13
C PHE A 202 23.96 7.46 9.19
N LEU A 203 23.94 6.87 10.38
CA LEU A 203 24.91 7.18 11.45
C LEU A 203 26.35 6.92 11.02
N ASN A 204 26.59 5.84 10.30
CA ASN A 204 27.91 5.47 9.80
C ASN A 204 28.35 6.30 8.57
N SER A 205 27.43 6.91 7.84
CA SER A 205 27.72 7.67 6.62
C SER A 205 28.39 9.02 6.86
N GLN A 206 28.35 9.54 8.11
CA GLN A 206 28.92 10.83 8.50
C GLN A 206 28.45 12.02 7.63
N ILE A 207 27.17 11.98 7.21
CA ILE A 207 26.58 13.07 6.44
C ILE A 207 26.27 14.24 7.39
N GLU A 208 27.02 15.33 7.23
CA GLU A 208 26.91 16.50 8.10
C GLU A 208 25.74 17.40 7.76
N GLY A 209 25.13 17.96 8.79
CA GLY A 209 24.06 18.97 8.67
C GLY A 209 22.69 18.44 8.28
N TYR A 210 22.54 17.12 8.03
CA TYR A 210 21.25 16.49 7.77
C TYR A 210 20.69 15.79 9.00
N LYS A 211 19.35 15.76 9.09
CA LYS A 211 18.60 15.01 10.11
C LYS A 211 17.79 13.89 9.46
N LEU A 212 17.75 12.74 10.12
CA LEU A 212 16.91 11.62 9.74
C LEU A 212 15.58 11.72 10.49
N ILE A 213 14.49 11.89 9.75
CA ILE A 213 13.13 12.01 10.30
C ILE A 213 12.40 10.68 10.08
N VAL A 214 12.01 10.04 11.16
CA VAL A 214 11.33 8.74 11.14
C VAL A 214 9.87 8.92 11.57
N VAL A 215 8.96 8.69 10.63
CA VAL A 215 7.51 8.79 10.84
C VAL A 215 6.88 7.40 10.84
N GLY A 216 6.15 7.09 11.89
CA GLY A 216 5.44 5.82 12.07
C GLY A 216 5.57 5.28 13.49
N GLY A 217 4.69 4.32 13.82
CA GLY A 217 4.66 3.75 15.17
C GLY A 217 5.79 2.76 15.42
N LEU A 218 6.28 2.76 16.66
CA LEU A 218 7.10 1.68 17.18
C LEU A 218 6.22 0.42 17.22
N GLY A 219 6.40 -0.51 16.28
CA GLY A 219 5.73 -1.80 16.33
C GLY A 219 6.07 -2.55 17.63
N ALA A 220 5.18 -3.43 18.10
CA ALA A 220 5.37 -4.18 19.35
C ALA A 220 6.69 -5.00 19.41
N ALA A 221 7.31 -5.26 18.26
CA ALA A 221 8.62 -5.92 18.15
C ALA A 221 9.80 -5.02 18.56
N PHE A 222 9.64 -3.69 18.49
CA PHE A 222 10.73 -2.72 18.71
C PHE A 222 10.76 -2.12 20.12
N SER A 223 9.85 -2.48 21.01
CA SER A 223 9.90 -2.07 22.43
C SER A 223 11.18 -2.53 23.15
N LYS A 224 12.03 -3.33 22.52
CA LYS A 224 13.30 -3.84 23.05
C LYS A 224 14.55 -3.23 22.39
N VAL A 225 14.41 -2.46 21.31
CA VAL A 225 15.56 -1.81 20.65
C VAL A 225 15.64 -0.39 21.14
N THR A 226 16.55 -0.14 22.06
CA THR A 226 16.94 1.20 22.47
C THR A 226 17.76 1.79 21.32
N PHE A 227 17.08 2.43 20.34
CA PHE A 227 17.78 3.32 19.44
C PHE A 227 18.41 4.41 20.33
N SER A 228 19.73 4.50 20.33
CA SER A 228 20.44 5.57 21.01
C SER A 228 19.83 6.90 20.57
N GLN A 229 19.44 7.74 21.53
CA GLN A 229 19.00 9.12 21.26
C GLN A 229 20.18 9.83 20.60
N HIS A 230 20.15 9.93 19.28
CA HIS A 230 21.16 10.64 18.52
C HIS A 230 20.53 11.97 18.06
N GLU A 231 21.23 13.09 18.24
CA GLU A 231 20.74 14.43 17.93
C GLU A 231 20.28 14.63 16.48
N ASN A 232 20.83 13.82 15.58
CA ASN A 232 20.49 13.84 14.14
C ASN A 232 19.36 12.89 13.76
N ILE A 233 18.71 12.18 14.71
CA ILE A 233 17.59 11.29 14.45
C ILE A 233 16.37 11.74 15.22
N ILE A 234 15.27 12.00 14.51
CA ILE A 234 14.00 12.45 15.10
C ILE A 234 12.91 11.43 14.83
N PHE A 235 12.38 10.83 15.88
CA PHE A 235 11.22 9.95 15.82
C PHE A 235 9.95 10.75 16.05
N CYS A 236 9.10 10.89 15.03
CA CYS A 236 7.87 11.67 15.09
C CYS A 236 6.65 10.87 15.56
N GLY A 237 6.75 9.52 15.63
CA GLY A 237 5.58 8.70 15.89
C GLY A 237 4.57 8.76 14.73
N TYR A 238 3.28 8.57 15.06
CA TYR A 238 2.21 8.76 14.08
C TYR A 238 1.90 10.24 13.90
N LEU A 239 1.84 10.69 12.68
CA LEU A 239 1.42 12.05 12.30
C LEU A 239 0.00 12.05 11.73
N SER A 240 -0.65 13.20 11.74
CA SER A 240 -1.86 13.45 10.94
C SER A 240 -1.54 13.41 9.44
N ASP A 241 -2.56 13.25 8.59
CA ASP A 241 -2.37 13.27 7.14
C ASP A 241 -1.75 14.63 6.69
N ASP A 242 -2.16 15.75 7.29
CA ASP A 242 -1.65 17.10 7.00
C ASP A 242 -0.18 17.28 7.44
N ASP A 243 0.17 16.80 8.65
CA ASP A 243 1.54 16.87 9.15
C ASP A 243 2.48 15.98 8.33
N LEU A 244 2.02 14.79 7.92
CA LEU A 244 2.78 13.90 7.05
C LEU A 244 3.00 14.54 5.66
N GLU A 245 1.96 15.19 5.11
CA GLU A 245 2.08 15.93 3.86
C GLU A 245 3.16 17.02 3.94
N LEU A 246 3.17 17.77 5.04
CA LEU A 246 4.19 18.79 5.28
C LEU A 246 5.59 18.17 5.33
N LYS A 247 5.77 17.00 5.97
CA LYS A 247 7.05 16.29 6.00
C LYS A 247 7.54 15.88 4.62
N TYR A 248 6.66 15.35 3.76
CA TYR A 248 7.03 15.07 2.37
C TYR A 248 7.45 16.33 1.60
N ARG A 249 6.77 17.46 1.82
CA ARG A 249 7.09 18.74 1.15
C ARG A 249 8.42 19.32 1.61
N GLU A 250 8.74 19.22 2.89
CA GLU A 250 9.93 19.83 3.48
C GLU A 250 11.20 18.98 3.34
N ALA A 251 11.09 17.66 3.25
CA ALA A 251 12.25 16.77 3.19
C ALA A 251 13.03 16.95 1.88
N SER A 252 14.37 16.95 1.96
CA SER A 252 15.24 16.93 0.79
C SER A 252 15.15 15.59 0.04
N VAL A 253 15.07 14.49 0.78
CA VAL A 253 15.03 13.14 0.22
C VAL A 253 14.06 12.29 1.03
N PHE A 254 13.19 11.57 0.34
CA PHE A 254 12.43 10.47 0.93
C PHE A 254 13.13 9.14 0.67
N VAL A 255 13.43 8.39 1.73
CA VAL A 255 14.09 7.07 1.64
C VAL A 255 13.08 5.96 1.88
N TYR A 256 13.02 4.98 0.96
CA TYR A 256 12.15 3.82 1.05
C TYR A 256 12.93 2.51 0.99
N PRO A 257 13.37 1.98 2.14
CA PRO A 257 14.34 0.89 2.20
C PRO A 257 13.74 -0.52 2.25
N SER A 258 12.45 -0.66 1.95
CA SER A 258 11.72 -1.91 2.15
C SER A 258 12.36 -3.09 1.41
N LEU A 259 12.47 -4.23 2.11
CA LEU A 259 12.96 -5.49 1.56
C LEU A 259 11.92 -6.19 0.68
N TYR A 260 10.65 -5.97 0.97
CA TYR A 260 9.55 -6.60 0.26
C TYR A 260 8.26 -5.78 0.35
N GLU A 261 7.67 -5.48 -0.78
CA GLU A 261 6.37 -4.80 -0.91
C GLU A 261 5.57 -5.40 -2.04
N GLY A 262 4.25 -5.41 -1.88
CA GLY A 262 3.36 -5.76 -2.99
C GLY A 262 3.19 -4.64 -4.00
N PHE A 263 3.33 -3.38 -3.55
CA PHE A 263 3.27 -2.20 -4.41
C PHE A 263 4.24 -1.10 -3.94
N GLY A 264 3.92 -0.36 -2.89
CA GLY A 264 4.72 0.75 -2.39
C GLY A 264 4.08 2.12 -2.68
N LEU A 265 3.01 2.46 -1.95
CA LEU A 265 2.36 3.77 -2.04
C LEU A 265 3.25 4.95 -1.57
N PRO A 266 4.02 4.84 -0.48
CA PRO A 266 4.79 5.96 0.05
C PRO A 266 5.75 6.64 -0.94
N PRO A 267 6.46 5.95 -1.84
CA PRO A 267 7.21 6.60 -2.91
C PRO A 267 6.36 7.49 -3.82
N LEU A 268 5.16 7.04 -4.19
CA LEU A 268 4.25 7.84 -5.03
C LEU A 268 3.71 9.04 -4.26
N GLU A 269 3.45 8.90 -2.96
CA GLU A 269 3.07 10.01 -2.09
C GLU A 269 4.18 11.07 -2.00
N ALA A 270 5.43 10.65 -1.91
CA ALA A 270 6.59 11.54 -1.96
C ALA A 270 6.70 12.26 -3.32
N MET A 271 6.58 11.51 -4.42
CA MET A 271 6.60 12.06 -5.79
C MET A 271 5.50 13.12 -6.01
N GLN A 272 4.27 12.89 -5.48
CA GLN A 272 3.18 13.88 -5.57
C GLN A 272 3.53 15.22 -4.91
N ARG A 273 4.36 15.22 -3.87
CA ARG A 273 4.83 16.41 -3.15
C ARG A 273 6.16 16.92 -3.70
N GLY A 274 6.58 16.39 -4.85
CA GLY A 274 7.85 16.73 -5.49
C GLY A 274 9.06 16.34 -4.64
N CYS A 275 8.96 15.41 -3.69
CA CYS A 275 10.07 14.94 -2.89
C CYS A 275 10.92 13.95 -3.69
N PRO A 276 12.23 14.19 -3.89
CA PRO A 276 13.12 13.21 -4.48
C PRO A 276 13.09 11.89 -3.73
N VAL A 277 13.00 10.79 -4.46
CA VAL A 277 12.88 9.44 -3.88
C VAL A 277 14.18 8.69 -4.04
N MET A 278 14.70 8.15 -2.93
CA MET A 278 15.76 7.16 -2.90
C MET A 278 15.17 5.83 -2.41
N ALA A 279 15.19 4.79 -3.22
CA ALA A 279 14.41 3.58 -2.96
C ALA A 279 15.23 2.30 -3.09
N SER A 280 14.79 1.27 -2.38
CA SER A 280 15.28 -0.10 -2.52
C SER A 280 15.08 -0.63 -3.95
N ASP A 281 16.01 -1.43 -4.45
CA ASP A 281 15.94 -2.13 -5.74
C ASP A 281 15.15 -3.46 -5.68
N ARG A 282 14.35 -3.70 -4.64
CA ARG A 282 13.69 -4.99 -4.36
C ARG A 282 12.20 -5.01 -4.67
N ALA A 283 11.69 -6.21 -4.93
CA ALA A 283 10.27 -6.53 -5.07
C ALA A 283 9.56 -5.66 -6.14
N SER A 284 8.39 -5.10 -5.81
CA SER A 284 7.63 -4.24 -6.70
C SER A 284 8.17 -2.80 -6.81
N ILE A 285 9.16 -2.41 -6.00
CA ILE A 285 9.60 -1.01 -5.90
C ILE A 285 10.13 -0.49 -7.24
N PRO A 286 11.00 -1.23 -7.99
CA PRO A 286 11.43 -0.79 -9.31
C PRO A 286 10.28 -0.72 -10.33
N GLU A 287 9.30 -1.64 -10.26
CA GLU A 287 8.11 -1.59 -11.10
C GLU A 287 7.29 -0.33 -10.84
N VAL A 288 7.16 0.08 -9.57
CA VAL A 288 6.35 1.24 -9.16
C VAL A 288 7.08 2.56 -9.40
N CYS A 289 8.35 2.65 -9.06
CA CYS A 289 9.09 3.91 -9.14
C CYS A 289 9.71 4.19 -10.52
N GLY A 290 10.07 3.15 -11.30
CA GLY A 290 10.67 3.32 -12.63
C GLY A 290 11.96 4.15 -12.57
N ASP A 291 12.07 5.16 -13.42
CA ASP A 291 13.18 6.12 -13.50
C ASP A 291 13.03 7.33 -12.54
N ALA A 292 12.00 7.31 -11.69
CA ALA A 292 11.69 8.37 -10.75
C ALA A 292 12.34 8.19 -9.36
N ALA A 293 13.14 7.14 -9.19
CA ALA A 293 13.84 6.89 -7.93
C ALA A 293 15.34 6.64 -8.14
N TYR A 294 16.12 7.06 -7.16
CA TYR A 294 17.55 6.77 -7.06
C TYR A 294 17.71 5.49 -6.26
N TYR A 295 18.13 4.39 -6.91
CA TYR A 295 18.09 3.06 -6.31
C TYR A 295 19.34 2.71 -5.51
N PHE A 296 19.12 1.90 -4.46
CA PHE A 296 20.20 1.31 -3.66
C PHE A 296 19.85 -0.14 -3.27
N ASN A 297 20.89 -0.92 -2.95
CA ASN A 297 20.73 -2.25 -2.39
C ASN A 297 20.40 -2.15 -0.88
N PRO A 298 19.21 -2.58 -0.42
CA PRO A 298 18.76 -2.44 0.97
C PRO A 298 19.46 -3.40 1.96
N GLU A 299 20.41 -4.20 1.49
CA GLU A 299 21.22 -5.11 2.30
C GLU A 299 22.71 -4.70 2.32
N ASP A 300 23.09 -3.61 1.61
CA ASP A 300 24.45 -3.10 1.52
C ASP A 300 24.54 -1.66 2.06
N SER A 301 25.06 -1.53 3.29
CA SER A 301 25.22 -0.24 3.95
C SER A 301 26.22 0.68 3.25
N SER A 302 27.20 0.13 2.53
CA SER A 302 28.18 0.93 1.80
C SER A 302 27.57 1.51 0.52
N ASP A 303 26.77 0.72 -0.20
CA ASP A 303 26.02 1.19 -1.37
C ASP A 303 25.02 2.28 -0.97
N PHE A 304 24.22 2.04 0.09
CA PHE A 304 23.29 3.04 0.62
C PHE A 304 24.00 4.36 0.94
N SER A 305 25.11 4.30 1.71
CA SER A 305 25.84 5.49 2.17
C SER A 305 26.47 6.24 1.00
N SER A 306 27.02 5.52 0.02
CA SER A 306 27.58 6.10 -1.21
C SER A 306 26.50 6.79 -2.04
N LYS A 307 25.38 6.13 -2.28
CA LYS A 307 24.23 6.65 -3.05
C LYS A 307 23.57 7.87 -2.39
N LEU A 308 23.44 7.83 -1.06
CA LEU A 308 22.88 8.96 -0.33
C LEU A 308 23.82 10.17 -0.38
N ARG A 309 25.12 9.97 -0.25
CA ARG A 309 26.11 11.04 -0.35
C ARG A 309 26.12 11.62 -1.75
N GLU A 310 26.17 10.81 -2.79
CA GLU A 310 26.13 11.22 -4.20
C GLU A 310 24.90 12.07 -4.50
N LEU A 311 23.71 11.63 -4.02
CA LEU A 311 22.46 12.37 -4.19
C LEU A 311 22.47 13.74 -3.50
N ILE A 312 23.09 13.82 -2.32
CA ILE A 312 23.18 15.06 -1.54
C ILE A 312 24.23 16.02 -2.15
N GLU A 313 25.38 15.53 -2.54
CA GLU A 313 26.45 16.35 -3.14
C GLU A 313 26.05 16.91 -4.51
N ASN A 314 25.28 16.15 -5.30
CA ASN A 314 24.81 16.56 -6.61
C ASN A 314 23.29 16.92 -6.58
N TYR A 315 22.81 17.43 -5.44
CA TYR A 315 21.38 17.64 -5.22
C TYR A 315 20.72 18.56 -6.26
N ASP A 316 21.36 19.66 -6.59
CA ASP A 316 20.84 20.66 -7.55
C ASP A 316 20.74 20.11 -8.99
N GLU A 317 21.50 19.08 -9.32
CA GLU A 317 21.47 18.40 -10.61
C GLU A 317 20.48 17.24 -10.63
N LEU A 318 20.54 16.35 -9.62
CA LEU A 318 19.75 15.11 -9.58
C LEU A 318 18.32 15.33 -9.14
N SER A 319 18.08 16.21 -8.17
CA SER A 319 16.74 16.39 -7.61
C SER A 319 15.69 16.87 -8.62
N PRO A 320 15.97 17.84 -9.53
CA PRO A 320 14.99 18.25 -10.53
C PRO A 320 14.64 17.12 -11.51
N VAL A 321 15.60 16.26 -11.84
CA VAL A 321 15.38 15.12 -12.73
C VAL A 321 14.46 14.10 -12.07
N LEU A 322 14.74 13.73 -10.81
CA LEU A 322 13.93 12.79 -10.05
C LEU A 322 12.50 13.33 -9.83
N ILE A 323 12.35 14.61 -9.54
CA ILE A 323 11.04 15.25 -9.36
C ILE A 323 10.25 15.25 -10.68
N CYS A 324 10.87 15.62 -11.79
CA CYS A 324 10.23 15.60 -13.11
C CYS A 324 9.78 14.20 -13.51
N ASN A 325 10.65 13.21 -13.35
CA ASN A 325 10.33 11.82 -13.59
C ASN A 325 9.21 11.32 -12.64
N GLY A 326 9.24 11.77 -11.38
CA GLY A 326 8.19 11.47 -10.40
C GLY A 326 6.81 11.93 -10.86
N TYR A 327 6.68 13.17 -11.30
CA TYR A 327 5.39 13.67 -11.80
C TYR A 327 4.92 12.91 -13.05
N ARG A 328 5.81 12.61 -13.98
CA ARG A 328 5.48 11.78 -15.17
C ARG A 328 5.06 10.37 -14.76
N ARG A 329 5.71 9.81 -13.73
CA ARG A 329 5.40 8.47 -13.23
C ARG A 329 4.00 8.37 -12.64
N LEU A 330 3.53 9.40 -11.94
CA LEU A 330 2.19 9.44 -11.34
C LEU A 330 1.06 9.34 -12.36
N GLU A 331 1.25 9.78 -13.60
CA GLU A 331 0.26 9.68 -14.67
C GLU A 331 -0.15 8.23 -14.97
N GLN A 332 0.71 7.25 -14.64
CA GLN A 332 0.45 5.83 -14.85
C GLN A 332 -0.40 5.17 -13.73
N PHE A 333 -0.77 5.94 -12.69
CA PHE A 333 -1.48 5.42 -11.52
C PHE A 333 -2.83 6.12 -11.30
N ASP A 334 -3.53 6.38 -12.40
CA ASP A 334 -4.88 6.96 -12.35
C ASP A 334 -5.90 5.91 -11.92
N VAL A 335 -6.72 6.24 -10.93
CA VAL A 335 -7.78 5.34 -10.43
C VAL A 335 -8.83 5.03 -11.49
N ARG A 336 -9.06 5.93 -12.45
CA ARG A 336 -10.03 5.75 -13.54
C ARG A 336 -9.65 4.57 -14.44
N ASP A 337 -8.37 4.42 -14.75
CA ASP A 337 -7.86 3.30 -15.55
C ASP A 337 -8.02 1.97 -14.80
N VAL A 338 -7.75 1.98 -13.49
CA VAL A 338 -7.91 0.80 -12.63
C VAL A 338 -9.38 0.41 -12.52
N ALA A 339 -10.27 1.37 -12.32
CA ALA A 339 -11.71 1.13 -12.25
C ALA A 339 -12.28 0.63 -13.60
N SER A 340 -11.86 1.21 -14.72
CA SER A 340 -12.24 0.74 -16.07
C SER A 340 -11.82 -0.71 -16.28
N LYS A 341 -10.57 -1.06 -15.99
CA LYS A 341 -10.07 -2.43 -16.08
C LYS A 341 -10.85 -3.41 -15.21
N LEU A 342 -11.21 -3.00 -13.99
CA LEU A 342 -12.04 -3.82 -13.11
C LEU A 342 -13.42 -4.04 -13.70
N MET A 343 -14.08 -3.00 -14.21
CA MET A 343 -15.40 -3.10 -14.85
C MET A 343 -15.39 -4.04 -16.06
N ASP A 344 -14.35 -4.00 -16.89
CA ASP A 344 -14.18 -4.92 -18.02
C ASP A 344 -14.12 -6.37 -17.54
N VAL A 345 -13.33 -6.66 -16.50
CA VAL A 345 -13.19 -8.02 -15.95
C VAL A 345 -14.51 -8.56 -15.40
N ILE A 346 -15.26 -7.75 -14.66
CA ILE A 346 -16.55 -8.20 -14.09
C ILE A 346 -17.65 -8.32 -15.15
N SER A 347 -17.58 -7.54 -16.24
CA SER A 347 -18.54 -7.59 -17.34
C SER A 347 -18.31 -8.82 -18.23
N GLN A 348 -17.08 -9.11 -18.64
CA GLN A 348 -16.71 -10.22 -19.51
C GLN A 348 -17.01 -11.60 -18.92
N ARG A 349 -16.97 -11.74 -17.59
CA ARG A 349 -17.19 -13.02 -16.91
C ARG A 349 -18.61 -13.18 -16.32
N ASN A 350 -19.53 -12.26 -16.60
CA ASN A 350 -20.95 -12.37 -16.30
C ASN A 350 -21.78 -12.96 -17.46
N ILE A 351 -21.13 -13.29 -18.58
CA ILE A 351 -21.66 -14.07 -19.70
C ILE A 351 -21.25 -15.53 -19.49
#